data_46c76101ca18284228a2691822b00485
#
_entry.id   46c76101ca18284228a2691822b00485
#
_cell.length_a   1.000
_cell.length_b   1.000
_cell.length_c   1.000
_cell.angle_alpha   90.00
_cell.angle_beta   90.00
_cell.angle_gamma   90.00
#
_symmetry.space_group_name_H-M   'P 1'
#
loop_
_entity.id
_entity.type
_entity.pdbx_description
1 polymer ?
#
loop_
_entity_poly.entity_id
_entity_poly.type
_entity_poly.pdbx_seq_one_letter_code
_entity_poly.pdbx_strand_id
1 'polypeptide(L)'
;MTLSSRFLLFSLTMLSSASAFVVTPASAATSDSAEVSALRREMAEMRREMLSMRSELRHQHTFPATNDEGRPSQDRGEAHSWKHARRMAAHTPQDYNGTPEPGVAFNQPPKIAYHANGDGRPPSDRGITSSWEDFKRASADTEVVQVGGMKIGFPNGRPTIQSEDGKYAFSIGLAFHEDFGGFMGVNPRRGEAKGKFNSFTSNARRLRIPFTFRYKDWVANVTPDFGAGNNDGTVGLYEGNLNYAGLHNTILTVGYFQPRVTEEDSESSNEFEMMERPGITDIVRNIAASDARFSVGGLHYEKRWWIGAYFTGQQFGGRNGSGYYGGDGGISDSQTGGTFRFAGRPIATKDWDLHLGISAISAFKPNNGTHGRSFTLSQRPEVNLGEDSLLGTGAITNVSQVWAAGPEAGLRWKSLVIKSEYYHIGVNRSHTASGQSLSNLGFDGWYVAANYTLFGTPRAYNYKEGAFSAPGVKEAQEFNPKTGQWGALEITGRYSETDLNSQVNSANGVRGGNQIVWSGGLNWYPNRHFRVMLDYNHFIDQRTSHDGTVNIAGRNGNSVAARIQAAF
;
A
#
# COMPACT_ATOMS: atom_id res chain seq x y z
N MET A 1 33.79 -8.00 24.76
CA MET A 1 34.25 -7.05 23.73
C MET A 1 34.84 -7.76 22.50
N THR A 2 34.39 -8.94 22.14
CA THR A 2 34.97 -9.76 21.05
C THR A 2 33.94 -10.41 20.09
N LEU A 3 32.65 -10.19 20.31
CA LEU A 3 31.60 -10.73 19.40
C LEU A 3 31.17 -9.79 18.25
N SER A 4 31.37 -8.47 18.38
CA SER A 4 30.95 -7.51 17.35
C SER A 4 31.91 -7.44 16.15
N SER A 5 33.21 -7.74 16.36
CA SER A 5 34.21 -7.66 15.28
C SER A 5 34.18 -8.88 14.33
N ARG A 6 33.75 -10.04 14.80
CA ARG A 6 33.64 -11.24 13.94
C ARG A 6 32.41 -11.21 13.06
N PHE A 7 31.32 -10.56 13.48
CA PHE A 7 30.10 -10.42 12.67
C PHE A 7 30.29 -9.43 11.51
N LEU A 8 31.09 -8.37 11.72
CA LEU A 8 31.41 -7.41 10.65
C LEU A 8 32.35 -8.00 9.59
N LEU A 9 33.29 -8.86 9.99
CA LEU A 9 34.20 -9.52 9.03
C LEU A 9 33.49 -10.57 8.16
N PHE A 10 32.47 -11.24 8.72
CA PHE A 10 31.70 -12.24 7.98
C PHE A 10 30.77 -11.61 6.94
N SER A 11 30.21 -10.42 7.24
CA SER A 11 29.40 -9.66 6.29
C SER A 11 30.23 -9.09 5.12
N LEU A 12 31.50 -8.72 5.37
CA LEU A 12 32.36 -8.17 4.30
C LEU A 12 32.92 -9.24 3.36
N THR A 13 33.14 -10.47 3.84
CA THR A 13 33.63 -11.57 2.99
C THR A 13 32.56 -12.17 2.08
N MET A 14 31.28 -12.09 2.48
CA MET A 14 30.18 -12.55 1.60
C MET A 14 29.88 -11.56 0.46
N LEU A 15 30.13 -10.25 0.63
CA LEU A 15 29.97 -9.26 -0.45
C LEU A 15 31.11 -9.28 -1.49
N SER A 16 32.29 -9.78 -1.13
CA SER A 16 33.44 -9.82 -2.06
C SER A 16 33.45 -11.06 -2.98
N SER A 17 32.68 -12.10 -2.66
CA SER A 17 32.59 -13.32 -3.48
C SER A 17 31.46 -13.34 -4.51
N ALA A 18 30.58 -12.33 -4.51
CA ALA A 18 29.46 -12.23 -5.45
C ALA A 18 29.77 -11.44 -6.75
N SER A 19 30.98 -10.90 -6.91
CA SER A 19 31.32 -10.02 -8.04
C SER A 19 32.23 -10.66 -9.12
N ALA A 20 32.35 -11.97 -9.17
CA ALA A 20 33.17 -12.65 -10.18
C ALA A 20 32.42 -13.79 -10.88
N PHE A 21 31.31 -13.49 -11.56
CA PHE A 21 30.81 -14.35 -12.63
C PHE A 21 30.60 -13.54 -13.91
N VAL A 22 31.72 -13.37 -14.63
CA VAL A 22 31.68 -13.05 -16.06
C VAL A 22 31.77 -14.38 -16.83
N VAL A 23 30.70 -14.71 -17.51
CA VAL A 23 30.65 -15.88 -18.39
C VAL A 23 31.35 -15.55 -19.70
N THR A 24 32.45 -16.24 -20.00
CA THR A 24 32.99 -16.39 -21.36
C THR A 24 32.83 -17.82 -21.84
N PRO A 25 32.56 -18.06 -23.13
CA PRO A 25 32.18 -19.38 -23.61
C PRO A 25 33.35 -20.35 -23.80
N ALA A 26 33.01 -21.59 -23.60
CA ALA A 26 33.68 -22.86 -23.69
C ALA A 26 34.95 -23.00 -24.56
N SER A 27 36.01 -23.54 -23.95
CA SER A 27 36.78 -24.65 -24.55
C SER A 27 37.58 -25.39 -23.45
N ALA A 28 37.59 -26.73 -23.53
CA ALA A 28 38.47 -27.71 -22.90
C ALA A 28 38.16 -28.15 -21.46
N ALA A 29 37.48 -29.28 -21.38
CA ALA A 29 37.40 -30.17 -20.23
C ALA A 29 38.78 -30.71 -19.85
N THR A 30 39.17 -30.54 -18.55
CA THR A 30 39.97 -31.48 -17.74
C THR A 30 40.46 -30.92 -16.39
N SER A 31 40.17 -29.65 -16.02
CA SER A 31 40.56 -29.10 -14.71
C SER A 31 39.43 -29.04 -13.68
N ASP A 32 38.19 -29.35 -14.05
CA ASP A 32 37.00 -29.09 -13.24
C ASP A 32 36.80 -30.02 -12.01
N SER A 33 37.47 -31.19 -11.97
CA SER A 33 37.19 -32.14 -10.90
C SER A 33 37.84 -31.78 -9.56
N ALA A 34 38.97 -31.12 -9.57
CA ALA A 34 39.72 -30.73 -8.38
C ALA A 34 39.10 -29.49 -7.73
N GLU A 35 38.73 -28.51 -8.53
CA GLU A 35 38.10 -27.26 -8.08
C GLU A 35 36.68 -27.49 -7.54
N VAL A 36 35.87 -28.29 -8.22
CA VAL A 36 34.54 -28.72 -7.76
C VAL A 36 34.65 -29.57 -6.49
N SER A 37 35.72 -30.38 -6.36
CA SER A 37 35.95 -31.14 -5.14
C SER A 37 36.41 -30.27 -3.96
N ALA A 38 37.19 -29.20 -4.23
CA ALA A 38 37.56 -28.19 -3.22
C ALA A 38 36.32 -27.41 -2.76
N LEU A 39 35.51 -26.93 -3.70
CA LEU A 39 34.27 -26.20 -3.38
C LEU A 39 33.27 -27.04 -2.57
N ARG A 40 33.13 -28.34 -2.87
CA ARG A 40 32.31 -29.26 -2.09
C ARG A 40 32.84 -29.49 -0.68
N ARG A 41 34.14 -29.47 -0.47
CA ARG A 41 34.73 -29.55 0.87
C ARG A 41 34.47 -28.27 1.67
N GLU A 42 34.65 -27.13 1.07
CA GLU A 42 34.37 -25.83 1.67
C GLU A 42 32.91 -25.66 2.05
N MET A 43 31.98 -26.05 1.16
CA MET A 43 30.55 -26.09 1.47
C MET A 43 30.19 -27.07 2.60
N ALA A 44 30.87 -28.22 2.68
CA ALA A 44 30.67 -29.18 3.75
C ALA A 44 31.22 -28.69 5.10
N GLU A 45 32.26 -27.89 5.08
CA GLU A 45 32.87 -27.25 6.24
C GLU A 45 31.99 -26.10 6.76
N MET A 46 31.53 -25.21 5.90
CA MET A 46 30.57 -24.17 6.23
C MET A 46 29.26 -24.74 6.79
N ARG A 47 28.79 -25.88 6.25
CA ARG A 47 27.59 -26.55 6.76
C ARG A 47 27.80 -27.12 8.17
N ARG A 48 28.99 -27.61 8.48
CA ARG A 48 29.35 -28.07 9.82
C ARG A 48 29.46 -26.91 10.80
N GLU A 49 30.04 -25.79 10.40
CA GLU A 49 30.12 -24.58 11.23
C GLU A 49 28.73 -23.99 11.51
N MET A 50 27.85 -23.95 10.52
CA MET A 50 26.46 -23.51 10.73
C MET A 50 25.70 -24.45 11.70
N LEU A 51 25.94 -25.76 11.62
CA LEU A 51 25.31 -26.70 12.55
C LEU A 51 25.87 -26.58 13.97
N SER A 52 27.16 -26.29 14.14
CA SER A 52 27.76 -26.05 15.47
C SER A 52 27.28 -24.72 16.06
N MET A 53 27.21 -23.64 15.28
CA MET A 53 26.65 -22.35 15.72
C MET A 53 25.16 -22.51 16.10
N ARG A 54 24.43 -23.31 15.35
CA ARG A 54 23.01 -23.59 15.66
C ARG A 54 22.84 -24.42 16.94
N SER A 55 23.79 -25.29 17.26
CA SER A 55 23.81 -26.02 18.53
C SER A 55 24.20 -25.14 19.71
N GLU A 56 25.17 -24.23 19.53
CA GLU A 56 25.57 -23.23 20.54
C GLU A 56 24.44 -22.23 20.82
N LEU A 57 23.74 -21.75 19.80
CA LEU A 57 22.55 -20.89 19.96
C LEU A 57 21.41 -21.61 20.70
N ARG A 58 21.24 -22.93 20.51
CA ARG A 58 20.26 -23.71 21.28
C ARG A 58 20.66 -23.86 22.75
N HIS A 59 21.94 -23.93 23.06
CA HIS A 59 22.43 -24.01 24.45
C HIS A 59 22.42 -22.64 25.16
N GLN A 60 22.49 -21.53 24.45
CA GLN A 60 22.40 -20.18 25.03
C GLN A 60 20.94 -19.71 25.28
N HIS A 61 19.93 -20.36 24.72
CA HIS A 61 18.52 -20.02 24.90
C HIS A 61 17.75 -21.07 25.72
N THR A 62 18.37 -21.68 26.74
CA THR A 62 17.62 -22.39 27.77
C THR A 62 17.12 -21.40 28.80
N PHE A 63 16.02 -20.70 28.52
CA PHE A 63 15.17 -20.17 29.57
C PHE A 63 14.20 -21.28 29.97
N PRO A 64 14.18 -21.74 31.22
CA PRO A 64 13.12 -22.60 31.71
C PRO A 64 11.89 -21.73 32.04
N ALA A 65 11.11 -21.39 31.03
CA ALA A 65 9.74 -20.93 31.27
C ALA A 65 8.82 -22.14 31.11
N THR A 66 8.64 -22.88 32.16
CA THR A 66 7.53 -23.81 32.31
C THR A 66 6.35 -23.03 32.87
N ASN A 67 5.15 -23.19 32.25
CA ASN A 67 3.91 -22.78 32.89
C ASN A 67 3.65 -23.66 34.11
N ASP A 68 2.69 -23.31 34.97
CA ASP A 68 2.34 -24.07 36.19
C ASP A 68 2.03 -25.56 35.95
N GLU A 69 1.88 -26.00 34.72
CA GLU A 69 1.65 -27.41 34.32
C GLU A 69 2.94 -28.12 33.81
N GLY A 70 4.11 -27.45 33.84
CA GLY A 70 5.39 -28.05 33.43
C GLY A 70 5.56 -28.23 31.92
N ARG A 71 4.74 -27.59 31.08
CA ARG A 71 4.83 -27.64 29.62
C ARG A 71 5.58 -26.43 29.07
N PRO A 72 6.38 -26.57 27.97
CA PRO A 72 7.00 -25.42 27.31
C PRO A 72 5.95 -24.44 26.81
N SER A 73 6.21 -23.12 26.91
CA SER A 73 5.35 -22.11 26.30
C SER A 73 5.28 -22.28 24.79
N GLN A 74 4.09 -22.08 24.23
CA GLN A 74 3.89 -22.19 22.77
C GLN A 74 4.50 -20.95 22.09
N ASP A 75 5.29 -21.16 21.05
CA ASP A 75 5.87 -20.09 20.21
C ASP A 75 4.85 -19.36 19.34
N ARG A 76 3.57 -19.73 19.43
CA ARG A 76 2.49 -19.14 18.63
C ARG A 76 1.54 -18.38 19.53
N GLY A 77 1.10 -17.21 19.05
CA GLY A 77 0.07 -16.41 19.72
C GLY A 77 -1.19 -17.26 19.96
N GLU A 78 -1.71 -17.23 21.17
CA GLU A 78 -2.90 -17.98 21.55
C GLU A 78 -4.17 -17.25 21.10
N ALA A 79 -5.01 -17.93 20.32
CA ALA A 79 -6.32 -17.42 19.94
C ALA A 79 -7.37 -17.88 20.97
N HIS A 80 -7.72 -17.00 21.90
CA HIS A 80 -8.78 -17.23 22.88
C HIS A 80 -10.08 -16.54 22.49
N SER A 81 -11.22 -17.15 22.85
CA SER A 81 -12.50 -16.47 22.67
C SER A 81 -12.57 -15.22 23.58
N TRP A 82 -13.24 -14.18 23.12
CA TRP A 82 -13.46 -12.94 23.88
C TRP A 82 -14.07 -13.17 25.30
N LYS A 83 -14.87 -14.24 25.45
CA LYS A 83 -15.38 -14.67 26.77
C LYS A 83 -14.27 -15.18 27.69
N HIS A 84 -13.25 -15.82 27.14
CA HIS A 84 -12.10 -16.30 27.91
C HIS A 84 -11.21 -15.12 28.33
N ALA A 85 -10.93 -14.19 27.41
CA ALA A 85 -10.21 -12.98 27.71
C ALA A 85 -10.91 -12.12 28.78
N ARG A 86 -12.24 -12.01 28.75
CA ARG A 86 -13.04 -11.37 29.82
C ARG A 86 -12.90 -12.08 31.18
N ARG A 87 -12.83 -13.42 31.23
CA ARG A 87 -12.63 -14.15 32.49
C ARG A 87 -11.24 -13.90 33.06
N MET A 88 -10.22 -13.85 32.21
CA MET A 88 -8.84 -13.56 32.65
C MET A 88 -8.71 -12.11 33.16
N ALA A 89 -9.37 -11.15 32.53
CA ALA A 89 -9.39 -9.75 32.96
C ALA A 89 -10.22 -9.50 34.23
N ALA A 90 -11.05 -10.44 34.66
CA ALA A 90 -11.90 -10.32 35.85
C ALA A 90 -11.21 -10.79 37.15
N HIS A 91 -9.99 -11.31 37.06
CA HIS A 91 -9.20 -11.59 38.27
C HIS A 91 -8.49 -10.32 38.74
N THR A 92 -8.96 -9.77 39.84
CA THR A 92 -8.26 -8.71 40.58
C THR A 92 -6.89 -9.24 41.04
N PRO A 93 -5.81 -8.48 40.85
CA PRO A 93 -4.54 -8.80 41.52
C PRO A 93 -4.77 -8.81 43.04
N GLN A 94 -4.48 -9.92 43.68
CA GLN A 94 -4.43 -10.00 45.14
C GLN A 94 -2.96 -9.91 45.57
N ASP A 95 -2.73 -9.20 46.67
CA ASP A 95 -1.42 -9.25 47.34
C ASP A 95 -1.15 -10.67 47.89
N TYR A 96 0.08 -10.96 48.22
CA TYR A 96 0.51 -12.27 48.74
C TYR A 96 -0.23 -12.70 50.04
N ASN A 97 -0.97 -11.81 50.68
CA ASN A 97 -1.72 -12.05 51.91
C ASN A 97 -3.22 -12.07 51.72
N GLY A 98 -3.71 -11.96 50.46
CA GLY A 98 -5.14 -12.04 50.15
C GLY A 98 -5.97 -10.78 50.45
N THR A 99 -5.31 -9.66 50.75
CA THR A 99 -6.00 -8.36 50.92
C THR A 99 -5.96 -7.55 49.62
N PRO A 100 -7.06 -6.90 49.20
CA PRO A 100 -7.08 -6.04 48.02
C PRO A 100 -6.16 -4.82 48.23
N GLU A 101 -5.26 -4.54 47.27
CA GLU A 101 -4.51 -3.27 47.30
C GLU A 101 -5.46 -2.08 47.25
N PRO A 102 -5.31 -1.08 48.13
CA PRO A 102 -6.14 0.11 48.10
C PRO A 102 -5.73 1.01 46.96
N GLY A 103 -6.55 1.10 45.92
CA GLY A 103 -6.36 2.05 44.81
C GLY A 103 -6.73 1.58 43.41
N VAL A 104 -7.06 0.31 43.20
CA VAL A 104 -7.52 -0.19 41.90
C VAL A 104 -8.99 -0.59 42.01
N ALA A 105 -9.89 0.37 41.90
CA ALA A 105 -11.31 0.09 41.83
C ALA A 105 -11.66 -0.42 40.42
N PHE A 106 -11.57 -1.73 40.19
CA PHE A 106 -12.20 -2.38 39.03
C PHE A 106 -13.70 -2.58 39.30
N ASN A 107 -14.44 -1.51 39.41
CA ASN A 107 -15.89 -1.57 39.47
C ASN A 107 -16.42 -1.58 38.02
N GLN A 108 -16.90 -2.70 37.58
CA GLN A 108 -17.49 -3.14 36.32
C GLN A 108 -16.48 -3.41 35.19
N PRO A 109 -16.73 -4.48 34.37
CA PRO A 109 -15.98 -4.63 33.13
C PRO A 109 -16.19 -3.37 32.29
N PRO A 110 -15.12 -2.74 31.76
CA PRO A 110 -15.27 -1.54 30.96
C PRO A 110 -16.24 -1.86 29.83
N LYS A 111 -17.30 -1.09 29.74
CA LYS A 111 -18.10 -1.02 28.53
C LYS A 111 -17.18 -0.34 27.51
N ILE A 112 -16.45 -1.13 26.72
CA ILE A 112 -15.65 -0.61 25.63
C ILE A 112 -16.66 -0.05 24.62
N ALA A 113 -17.06 1.18 24.83
CA ALA A 113 -17.81 1.93 23.86
C ALA A 113 -16.83 2.38 22.79
N TYR A 114 -16.73 1.63 21.71
CA TYR A 114 -16.00 2.01 20.51
C TYR A 114 -16.75 3.13 19.78
N HIS A 115 -16.63 4.36 20.26
CA HIS A 115 -17.24 5.53 19.63
C HIS A 115 -16.28 6.32 18.74
N ALA A 116 -15.26 5.68 18.17
CA ALA A 116 -14.29 6.41 17.40
C ALA A 116 -14.76 6.86 16.00
N ASN A 117 -15.68 6.18 15.36
CA ASN A 117 -16.40 6.62 14.17
C ASN A 117 -17.76 5.95 14.23
N GLY A 118 -18.80 6.66 14.65
CA GLY A 118 -20.13 6.11 14.92
C GLY A 118 -20.84 5.41 13.76
N ASP A 119 -20.22 5.31 12.59
CA ASP A 119 -20.71 4.65 11.40
C ASP A 119 -20.04 3.29 11.11
N GLY A 120 -19.04 2.87 11.92
CA GLY A 120 -18.45 1.51 11.86
C GLY A 120 -17.58 1.24 10.63
N ARG A 121 -16.95 2.27 10.03
CA ARG A 121 -16.10 2.11 8.85
C ARG A 121 -14.73 1.52 9.18
N PRO A 122 -14.05 0.88 8.21
CA PRO A 122 -12.72 0.34 8.41
C PRO A 122 -11.70 1.40 8.88
N PRO A 123 -10.77 1.07 9.78
CA PRO A 123 -9.63 1.94 10.10
C PRO A 123 -8.77 2.20 8.86
N SER A 124 -8.12 3.37 8.82
CA SER A 124 -7.17 3.71 7.74
C SER A 124 -5.94 2.80 7.75
N ASP A 125 -5.31 2.59 6.62
CA ASP A 125 -4.01 1.91 6.47
C ASP A 125 -2.79 2.83 6.67
N ARG A 126 -3.05 4.11 6.98
CA ARG A 126 -2.06 5.18 7.19
C ARG A 126 -1.98 5.59 8.65
N GLY A 127 -0.91 6.33 9.01
CA GLY A 127 -0.85 7.03 10.29
C GLY A 127 -2.01 8.04 10.44
N ILE A 128 -2.45 8.28 11.67
CA ILE A 128 -3.57 9.19 11.95
C ILE A 128 -3.05 10.60 12.20
N THR A 129 -3.31 11.50 11.27
CA THR A 129 -3.01 12.93 11.39
C THR A 129 -4.28 13.71 11.65
N SER A 130 -4.33 14.42 12.78
CA SER A 130 -5.44 15.28 13.18
C SER A 130 -4.94 16.41 14.05
N SER A 131 -5.75 17.47 14.24
CA SER A 131 -5.45 18.53 15.21
C SER A 131 -5.42 17.98 16.64
N TRP A 132 -4.75 18.69 17.54
CA TRP A 132 -4.77 18.32 18.97
C TRP A 132 -6.17 18.39 19.55
N GLU A 133 -7.01 19.34 19.14
CA GLU A 133 -8.40 19.43 19.55
C GLU A 133 -9.22 18.21 19.10
N ASP A 134 -9.07 17.75 17.85
CA ASP A 134 -9.75 16.55 17.36
C ASP A 134 -9.27 15.30 18.10
N PHE A 135 -7.97 15.21 18.39
CA PHE A 135 -7.41 14.10 19.17
C PHE A 135 -7.94 14.09 20.60
N LYS A 136 -8.03 15.25 21.28
CA LYS A 136 -8.61 15.34 22.62
C LYS A 136 -10.07 14.91 22.64
N ARG A 137 -10.86 15.32 21.64
CA ARG A 137 -12.25 14.88 21.51
C ARG A 137 -12.34 13.36 21.33
N ALA A 138 -11.60 12.78 20.40
CA ALA A 138 -11.58 11.33 20.20
C ALA A 138 -11.14 10.56 21.45
N SER A 139 -10.21 11.13 22.24
CA SER A 139 -9.77 10.53 23.50
C SER A 139 -10.80 10.66 24.62
N ALA A 140 -11.56 11.76 24.66
CA ALA A 140 -12.65 11.96 25.63
C ALA A 140 -13.84 11.02 25.37
N ASP A 141 -14.10 10.71 24.10
CA ASP A 141 -15.17 9.80 23.69
C ASP A 141 -14.79 8.31 23.83
N THR A 142 -13.59 8.02 24.36
CA THR A 142 -13.06 6.66 24.49
C THR A 142 -12.81 6.35 25.95
N GLU A 143 -13.21 5.16 26.41
CA GLU A 143 -12.82 4.68 27.74
C GLU A 143 -11.30 4.51 27.80
N VAL A 144 -10.69 5.04 28.86
CA VAL A 144 -9.25 4.97 29.09
C VAL A 144 -8.96 4.36 30.44
N VAL A 145 -7.91 3.55 30.50
CA VAL A 145 -7.31 3.08 31.73
C VAL A 145 -6.17 4.02 32.11
N GLN A 146 -6.20 4.56 33.31
CA GLN A 146 -5.14 5.42 33.81
C GLN A 146 -4.13 4.60 34.61
N VAL A 147 -2.86 4.69 34.25
CA VAL A 147 -1.76 3.99 34.90
C VAL A 147 -0.60 4.97 35.09
N GLY A 148 -0.30 5.36 36.34
CA GLY A 148 0.91 6.12 36.67
C GLY A 148 1.09 7.42 35.88
N GLY A 149 0.05 8.22 35.66
CA GLY A 149 0.12 9.48 34.90
C GLY A 149 0.03 9.32 33.38
N MET A 150 -0.19 8.10 32.89
CA MET A 150 -0.48 7.81 31.50
C MET A 150 -1.92 7.33 31.34
N LYS A 151 -2.51 7.58 30.17
CA LYS A 151 -3.81 7.07 29.75
C LYS A 151 -3.62 6.09 28.61
N ILE A 152 -4.25 4.92 28.71
CA ILE A 152 -4.23 3.89 27.65
C ILE A 152 -5.68 3.70 27.20
N GLY A 153 -5.93 3.79 25.89
CA GLY A 153 -7.26 3.66 25.30
C GLY A 153 -7.20 3.43 23.81
N PHE A 154 -8.34 3.57 23.14
CA PHE A 154 -8.47 3.31 21.71
C PHE A 154 -9.05 4.51 20.93
N PRO A 155 -8.52 5.73 21.08
CA PRO A 155 -8.99 6.86 20.29
C PRO A 155 -8.82 6.57 18.79
N ASN A 156 -9.84 6.89 18.00
CA ASN A 156 -9.90 6.53 16.59
C ASN A 156 -9.76 5.02 16.29
N GLY A 157 -10.07 4.17 17.27
CA GLY A 157 -10.04 2.72 17.14
C GLY A 157 -8.65 2.09 17.20
N ARG A 158 -7.59 2.85 17.54
CA ARG A 158 -6.21 2.34 17.65
C ARG A 158 -5.72 2.30 19.09
N PRO A 159 -5.00 1.25 19.50
CA PRO A 159 -4.28 1.23 20.77
C PRO A 159 -3.40 2.48 20.88
N THR A 160 -3.62 3.27 21.92
CA THR A 160 -2.92 4.54 22.10
C THR A 160 -2.52 4.71 23.56
N ILE A 161 -1.26 5.05 23.78
CA ILE A 161 -0.72 5.48 25.06
C ILE A 161 -0.52 6.99 24.97
N GLN A 162 -1.03 7.74 25.96
CA GLN A 162 -0.93 9.19 25.98
C GLN A 162 -0.58 9.71 27.37
N SER A 163 0.04 10.89 27.43
CA SER A 163 0.24 11.61 28.69
C SER A 163 -1.12 12.02 29.29
N GLU A 164 -1.16 12.27 30.59
CA GLU A 164 -2.38 12.66 31.29
C GLU A 164 -3.07 13.89 30.66
N ASP A 165 -2.28 14.87 30.22
CA ASP A 165 -2.75 16.08 29.55
C ASP A 165 -3.00 15.91 28.04
N GLY A 166 -2.72 14.73 27.47
CA GLY A 166 -2.89 14.39 26.06
C GLY A 166 -1.93 15.07 25.09
N LYS A 167 -0.91 15.79 25.59
CA LYS A 167 0.06 16.47 24.72
C LYS A 167 0.94 15.49 23.94
N TYR A 168 1.39 14.43 24.60
CA TYR A 168 2.14 13.35 24.00
C TYR A 168 1.25 12.15 23.79
N ALA A 169 1.32 11.53 22.64
CA ALA A 169 0.65 10.28 22.39
C ALA A 169 1.43 9.41 21.41
N PHE A 170 1.30 8.10 21.59
CA PHE A 170 1.81 7.09 20.67
C PHE A 170 0.70 6.10 20.36
N SER A 171 0.46 5.84 19.09
CA SER A 171 -0.50 4.82 18.66
C SER A 171 0.09 3.89 17.61
N ILE A 172 -0.44 2.68 17.57
CA ILE A 172 -0.07 1.64 16.61
C ILE A 172 -1.32 1.14 15.89
N GLY A 173 -1.17 0.79 14.63
CA GLY A 173 -2.25 0.19 13.84
C GLY A 173 -1.77 -1.05 13.09
N LEU A 174 -2.69 -1.67 12.36
CA LEU A 174 -2.41 -2.79 11.47
C LEU A 174 -3.28 -2.66 10.21
N ALA A 175 -2.69 -2.89 9.05
CA ALA A 175 -3.42 -3.16 7.82
C ALA A 175 -2.81 -4.40 7.16
N PHE A 176 -3.55 -5.50 7.16
CA PHE A 176 -3.17 -6.78 6.58
C PHE A 176 -4.10 -7.12 5.43
N HIS A 177 -3.53 -7.40 4.26
CA HIS A 177 -4.24 -7.86 3.07
C HIS A 177 -3.51 -9.07 2.52
N GLU A 178 -4.18 -10.21 2.51
CA GLU A 178 -3.72 -11.43 1.84
C GLU A 178 -4.59 -11.68 0.63
N ASP A 179 -3.97 -11.70 -0.55
CA ASP A 179 -4.60 -11.97 -1.83
C ASP A 179 -4.32 -13.41 -2.24
N PHE A 180 -5.31 -14.06 -2.83
CA PHE A 180 -5.15 -15.37 -3.45
C PHE A 180 -6.09 -15.52 -4.64
N GLY A 181 -5.61 -16.20 -5.66
CA GLY A 181 -6.36 -16.34 -6.90
C GLY A 181 -5.47 -16.73 -8.07
N GLY A 182 -5.96 -16.50 -9.26
CA GLY A 182 -5.20 -16.85 -10.45
C GLY A 182 -5.83 -16.36 -11.73
N PHE A 183 -5.09 -16.58 -12.80
CA PHE A 183 -5.50 -16.28 -14.16
C PHE A 183 -6.05 -17.54 -14.82
N MET A 184 -7.03 -17.36 -15.71
CA MET A 184 -7.64 -18.45 -16.48
C MET A 184 -8.00 -18.00 -17.89
N GLY A 185 -7.86 -18.92 -18.85
CA GLY A 185 -8.18 -18.65 -20.24
C GLY A 185 -7.34 -17.54 -20.87
N VAL A 186 -6.12 -17.31 -20.37
CA VAL A 186 -5.23 -16.30 -20.94
C VAL A 186 -4.62 -16.81 -22.21
N ASN A 187 -4.83 -16.10 -23.30
CA ASN A 187 -4.25 -16.42 -24.59
C ASN A 187 -2.75 -16.09 -24.60
N PRO A 188 -1.88 -17.03 -25.01
CA PRO A 188 -0.46 -16.75 -25.12
C PRO A 188 -0.20 -15.76 -26.25
N ARG A 189 0.86 -14.94 -26.11
CA ARG A 189 1.40 -14.19 -27.25
C ARG A 189 2.01 -15.16 -28.26
N ARG A 190 2.13 -14.70 -29.52
CA ARG A 190 2.78 -15.49 -30.56
C ARG A 190 4.20 -15.91 -30.12
N GLY A 191 4.46 -17.22 -30.10
CA GLY A 191 5.74 -17.79 -29.68
C GLY A 191 5.85 -18.12 -28.17
N GLU A 192 4.82 -17.84 -27.37
CA GLU A 192 4.79 -18.23 -25.95
C GLU A 192 4.11 -19.57 -25.72
N ALA A 193 4.53 -20.30 -24.68
CA ALA A 193 3.89 -21.54 -24.29
C ALA A 193 2.49 -21.28 -23.71
N LYS A 194 1.53 -22.15 -24.02
CA LYS A 194 0.20 -22.15 -23.39
C LYS A 194 0.34 -22.33 -21.89
N GLY A 195 -0.44 -21.59 -21.12
CA GLY A 195 -0.59 -21.81 -19.68
C GLY A 195 0.41 -21.04 -18.81
N LYS A 196 1.30 -20.22 -19.37
CA LYS A 196 2.25 -19.42 -18.57
C LYS A 196 1.55 -18.51 -17.52
N PHE A 197 0.31 -18.10 -17.78
CA PHE A 197 -0.53 -17.28 -16.88
C PHE A 197 -1.71 -18.01 -16.23
N ASN A 198 -1.91 -19.28 -16.53
CA ASN A 198 -3.04 -20.05 -15.97
C ASN A 198 -2.58 -20.76 -14.69
N SER A 199 -2.27 -19.99 -13.65
CA SER A 199 -1.79 -20.48 -12.38
C SER A 199 -2.53 -19.83 -11.22
N PHE A 200 -2.58 -20.55 -10.10
CA PHE A 200 -3.10 -20.05 -8.84
C PHE A 200 -1.94 -19.67 -7.92
N THR A 201 -2.03 -18.54 -7.25
CA THR A 201 -1.02 -18.06 -6.30
C THR A 201 -1.63 -17.30 -5.14
N SER A 202 -0.86 -17.03 -4.11
CA SER A 202 -1.19 -16.12 -3.02
C SER A 202 -0.10 -15.06 -2.86
N ASN A 203 -0.45 -13.94 -2.26
CA ASN A 203 0.43 -12.79 -2.12
C ASN A 203 0.04 -11.97 -0.89
N ALA A 204 0.96 -11.76 0.06
CA ALA A 204 0.80 -10.79 1.12
C ALA A 204 0.84 -9.38 0.53
N ARG A 205 -0.29 -8.90 0.03
CA ARG A 205 -0.41 -7.66 -0.73
C ARG A 205 -0.04 -6.42 0.08
N ARG A 206 -0.42 -6.41 1.37
CA ARG A 206 -0.07 -5.37 2.36
C ARG A 206 0.05 -5.99 3.74
N LEU A 207 1.12 -5.64 4.42
CA LEU A 207 1.29 -5.93 5.85
C LEU A 207 1.92 -4.69 6.48
N ARG A 208 1.08 -3.68 6.74
CA ARG A 208 1.47 -2.36 7.22
C ARG A 208 1.25 -2.24 8.72
N ILE A 209 2.21 -1.65 9.41
CA ILE A 209 2.13 -1.36 10.84
C ILE A 209 2.31 0.15 11.03
N PRO A 210 1.22 0.94 10.95
CA PRO A 210 1.31 2.39 11.17
C PRO A 210 1.65 2.73 12.62
N PHE A 211 2.76 3.43 12.82
CA PHE A 211 3.13 4.08 14.07
C PHE A 211 2.84 5.57 13.95
N THR A 212 2.15 6.14 14.94
CA THR A 212 1.87 7.57 15.02
C THR A 212 2.40 8.11 16.33
N PHE A 213 3.28 9.08 16.26
CA PHE A 213 3.82 9.83 17.40
C PHE A 213 3.25 11.24 17.36
N ARG A 214 2.78 11.72 18.49
CA ARG A 214 2.16 13.05 18.60
C ARG A 214 2.80 13.89 19.69
N TYR A 215 3.01 15.15 19.38
CA TYR A 215 3.18 16.21 20.36
C TYR A 215 2.27 17.38 19.97
N LYS A 216 1.14 17.50 20.67
CA LYS A 216 0.06 18.46 20.33
C LYS A 216 -0.33 18.32 18.84
N ASP A 217 -0.20 19.41 18.09
CA ASP A 217 -0.53 19.46 16.66
C ASP A 217 0.57 18.91 15.73
N TRP A 218 1.74 18.58 16.27
CA TRP A 218 2.80 17.93 15.53
C TRP A 218 2.62 16.41 15.57
N VAL A 219 2.60 15.81 14.39
CA VAL A 219 2.36 14.36 14.24
C VAL A 219 3.41 13.77 13.30
N ALA A 220 4.17 12.81 13.80
CA ALA A 220 5.07 12.01 12.98
C ALA A 220 4.46 10.63 12.74
N ASN A 221 4.39 10.21 11.48
CA ASN A 221 3.95 8.87 11.10
C ASN A 221 5.11 8.10 10.49
N VAL A 222 5.21 6.82 10.84
CA VAL A 222 6.14 5.87 10.22
C VAL A 222 5.37 4.57 10.01
N THR A 223 5.27 4.13 8.77
CA THR A 223 4.56 2.89 8.42
C THR A 223 5.46 2.00 7.58
N PRO A 224 6.15 1.01 8.19
CA PRO A 224 6.74 -0.08 7.44
C PRO A 224 5.67 -0.93 6.76
N ASP A 225 5.99 -1.46 5.57
CA ASP A 225 5.17 -2.41 4.83
C ASP A 225 6.00 -3.66 4.53
N PHE A 226 5.56 -4.80 5.04
CA PHE A 226 6.21 -6.10 4.86
C PHE A 226 5.58 -6.89 3.70
N GLY A 227 4.47 -6.41 3.16
CA GLY A 227 3.77 -7.04 2.04
C GLY A 227 4.41 -6.72 0.70
N ALA A 228 4.63 -5.45 0.40
CA ALA A 228 5.28 -4.90 -0.80
C ALA A 228 4.91 -5.55 -2.15
N GLY A 229 3.69 -6.04 -2.32
CA GLY A 229 3.19 -6.57 -3.60
C GLY A 229 3.86 -7.88 -4.04
N ASN A 230 4.65 -7.86 -5.13
CA ASN A 230 5.29 -9.06 -5.68
C ASN A 230 6.52 -9.55 -4.89
N ASN A 231 7.00 -8.75 -3.96
CA ASN A 231 8.16 -9.04 -3.13
C ASN A 231 7.75 -9.12 -1.65
N ASP A 232 6.70 -9.86 -1.35
CA ASP A 232 6.29 -10.13 0.01
C ASP A 232 7.46 -10.73 0.80
N GLY A 233 7.53 -10.39 2.08
CA GLY A 233 8.67 -10.73 2.93
C GLY A 233 9.85 -9.75 2.86
N THR A 234 9.86 -8.77 1.97
CA THR A 234 10.80 -7.64 2.01
C THR A 234 10.18 -6.46 2.74
N VAL A 235 10.99 -5.76 3.56
CA VAL A 235 10.51 -4.58 4.29
C VAL A 235 10.65 -3.35 3.43
N GLY A 236 9.52 -2.73 3.10
CA GLY A 236 9.45 -1.42 2.45
C GLY A 236 9.02 -0.32 3.41
N LEU A 237 9.23 0.92 3.03
CA LEU A 237 8.60 2.07 3.69
C LEU A 237 7.34 2.45 2.91
N TYR A 238 6.18 2.50 3.57
CA TYR A 238 4.96 3.05 2.99
C TYR A 238 4.87 4.56 3.22
N GLU A 239 5.12 5.00 4.45
CA GLU A 239 5.23 6.43 4.79
C GLU A 239 6.22 6.66 5.93
N GLY A 240 6.88 7.83 5.91
CA GLY A 240 7.72 8.37 6.96
C GLY A 240 7.67 9.88 6.88
N ASN A 241 6.77 10.53 7.65
CA ASN A 241 6.45 11.94 7.47
C ASN A 241 6.25 12.68 8.80
N LEU A 242 6.41 13.99 8.73
CA LEU A 242 6.09 14.93 9.80
C LEU A 242 4.96 15.85 9.32
N ASN A 243 3.96 15.99 10.16
CA ASN A 243 2.77 16.78 9.89
C ASN A 243 2.59 17.87 10.93
N TYR A 244 2.08 19.01 10.51
CA TYR A 244 1.52 20.03 11.39
C TYR A 244 0.02 20.21 11.10
N ALA A 245 -0.80 19.96 12.10
CA ALA A 245 -2.26 19.97 12.00
C ALA A 245 -2.92 21.02 12.92
N GLY A 246 -2.16 22.06 13.33
CA GLY A 246 -2.65 23.14 14.21
C GLY A 246 -3.39 24.26 13.47
N LEU A 247 -3.43 24.25 12.15
CA LEU A 247 -4.23 25.19 11.36
C LEU A 247 -5.65 24.63 11.17
N HIS A 248 -6.63 25.53 11.09
CA HIS A 248 -8.02 25.13 10.87
C HIS A 248 -8.15 24.29 9.60
N ASN A 249 -8.64 23.05 9.74
CA ASN A 249 -8.88 22.10 8.64
C ASN A 249 -7.72 21.96 7.64
N THR A 250 -6.49 22.25 8.07
CA THR A 250 -5.31 22.29 7.19
C THR A 250 -4.22 21.40 7.78
N ILE A 251 -3.62 20.56 6.93
CA ILE A 251 -2.49 19.72 7.29
C ILE A 251 -1.33 20.06 6.39
N LEU A 252 -0.21 20.47 6.98
CA LEU A 252 1.06 20.63 6.30
C LEU A 252 1.89 19.38 6.52
N THR A 253 2.50 18.85 5.46
CA THR A 253 3.24 17.58 5.53
C THR A 253 4.58 17.70 4.83
N VAL A 254 5.62 17.13 5.44
CA VAL A 254 6.93 16.95 4.84
C VAL A 254 7.44 15.54 5.14
N GLY A 255 8.04 14.89 4.16
CA GLY A 255 8.65 13.57 4.30
C GLY A 255 8.30 12.64 3.15
N TYR A 256 8.33 11.34 3.42
CA TYR A 256 8.02 10.29 2.46
C TYR A 256 6.60 9.80 2.70
N PHE A 257 5.73 10.02 1.74
CA PHE A 257 4.33 9.59 1.79
C PHE A 257 3.72 9.61 0.39
N GLN A 258 2.49 9.16 0.27
CA GLN A 258 1.70 9.22 -0.95
C GLN A 258 0.86 10.50 -0.95
N PRO A 259 1.19 11.54 -1.77
CA PRO A 259 0.31 12.68 -1.99
C PRO A 259 -1.01 12.24 -2.61
N ARG A 260 -2.13 12.81 -2.15
CA ARG A 260 -3.47 12.49 -2.65
C ARG A 260 -3.73 13.28 -3.93
N VAL A 261 -3.70 12.61 -5.09
CA VAL A 261 -3.76 13.25 -6.40
C VAL A 261 -4.96 12.83 -7.24
N THR A 262 -5.59 11.70 -6.98
CA THR A 262 -6.83 11.24 -7.63
C THR A 262 -7.91 10.99 -6.58
N GLU A 263 -9.16 10.83 -6.97
CA GLU A 263 -10.23 10.43 -6.04
C GLU A 263 -9.91 9.05 -5.45
N GLU A 264 -9.60 8.09 -6.31
CA GLU A 264 -9.24 6.72 -5.93
C GLU A 264 -8.00 6.67 -5.03
N ASP A 265 -7.01 7.55 -5.24
CA ASP A 265 -5.78 7.59 -4.44
C ASP A 265 -5.98 8.28 -3.08
N SER A 266 -7.07 9.04 -2.92
CA SER A 266 -7.45 9.69 -1.68
C SER A 266 -8.12 8.73 -0.70
N GLU A 267 -8.75 7.67 -1.18
CA GLU A 267 -9.28 6.61 -0.34
C GLU A 267 -8.15 5.84 0.38
N SER A 268 -8.44 5.31 1.55
CA SER A 268 -7.56 4.32 2.19
C SER A 268 -7.59 3.02 1.39
N SER A 269 -6.49 2.30 1.31
CA SER A 269 -6.50 0.98 0.64
C SER A 269 -7.41 -0.04 1.34
N ASN A 270 -7.78 0.21 2.60
CA ASN A 270 -8.77 -0.58 3.33
C ASN A 270 -10.21 -0.32 2.85
N GLU A 271 -10.43 0.70 2.02
CA GLU A 271 -11.75 1.17 1.60
C GLU A 271 -12.05 0.99 0.11
N PHE A 272 -11.03 0.62 -0.70
CA PHE A 272 -11.20 0.42 -2.15
C PHE A 272 -12.38 -0.48 -2.49
N GLU A 273 -13.04 -0.18 -3.58
CA GLU A 273 -14.17 -0.97 -4.08
C GLU A 273 -13.76 -2.30 -4.70
N MET A 274 -12.62 -2.34 -5.39
CA MET A 274 -11.97 -3.51 -5.95
C MET A 274 -10.63 -3.75 -5.25
N MET A 275 -10.03 -4.91 -5.40
CA MET A 275 -8.74 -5.26 -4.79
C MET A 275 -7.61 -4.34 -5.25
N GLU A 276 -7.66 -3.90 -6.53
CA GLU A 276 -6.68 -2.99 -7.11
C GLU A 276 -7.33 -1.78 -7.77
N ARG A 277 -6.56 -0.69 -7.87
CA ARG A 277 -6.97 0.56 -8.52
C ARG A 277 -7.23 0.36 -10.02
N PRO A 278 -8.03 1.23 -10.64
CA PRO A 278 -8.11 1.31 -12.11
C PRO A 278 -6.73 1.59 -12.72
N GLY A 279 -6.45 0.99 -13.88
CA GLY A 279 -5.14 1.08 -14.51
C GLY A 279 -4.66 2.51 -14.73
N ILE A 280 -5.54 3.39 -15.18
CA ILE A 280 -5.18 4.80 -15.44
C ILE A 280 -4.79 5.54 -14.15
N THR A 281 -5.50 5.36 -13.04
CA THR A 281 -5.20 6.05 -11.78
C THR A 281 -3.88 5.55 -11.19
N ASP A 282 -3.57 4.25 -11.33
CA ASP A 282 -2.30 3.70 -10.89
C ASP A 282 -1.13 4.23 -11.73
N ILE A 283 -1.28 4.36 -13.04
CA ILE A 283 -0.28 4.99 -13.91
C ILE A 283 -0.07 6.45 -13.53
N VAL A 284 -1.15 7.22 -13.38
CA VAL A 284 -1.09 8.65 -13.08
C VAL A 284 -0.39 8.91 -11.76
N ARG A 285 -0.77 8.21 -10.68
CA ARG A 285 -0.11 8.38 -9.37
C ARG A 285 1.39 8.07 -9.42
N ASN A 286 1.79 7.11 -10.23
CA ASN A 286 3.20 6.71 -10.37
C ASN A 286 4.07 7.77 -11.08
N ILE A 287 3.48 8.76 -11.75
CA ILE A 287 4.24 9.85 -12.36
C ILE A 287 5.02 10.63 -11.28
N ALA A 288 4.36 11.07 -10.20
CA ALA A 288 5.02 11.86 -9.16
C ALA A 288 4.37 11.75 -7.75
N ALA A 289 3.51 10.76 -7.47
CA ALA A 289 2.76 10.64 -6.21
C ALA A 289 2.73 9.23 -5.60
N SER A 290 3.52 8.29 -6.09
CA SER A 290 3.56 6.90 -5.59
C SER A 290 3.90 6.80 -4.10
N ASP A 291 3.72 5.61 -3.54
CA ASP A 291 4.02 5.31 -2.13
C ASP A 291 5.44 5.73 -1.75
N ALA A 292 5.62 6.19 -0.50
CA ALA A 292 6.90 6.62 0.07
C ALA A 292 7.68 7.60 -0.83
N ARG A 293 7.00 8.53 -1.49
CA ARG A 293 7.65 9.59 -2.27
C ARG A 293 7.96 10.78 -1.38
N PHE A 294 9.19 11.30 -1.46
CA PHE A 294 9.51 12.58 -0.81
C PHE A 294 8.55 13.65 -1.29
N SER A 295 7.91 14.32 -0.36
CA SER A 295 6.93 15.37 -0.70
C SER A 295 6.90 16.44 0.39
N VAL A 296 6.61 17.66 -0.01
CA VAL A 296 6.38 18.80 0.89
C VAL A 296 5.21 19.62 0.36
N GLY A 297 4.27 19.93 1.23
CA GLY A 297 3.09 20.70 0.85
C GLY A 297 1.99 20.57 1.89
N GLY A 298 0.75 20.66 1.45
CA GLY A 298 -0.37 20.57 2.37
C GLY A 298 -1.70 20.36 1.67
N LEU A 299 -2.68 20.10 2.51
CA LEU A 299 -4.08 19.99 2.12
C LEU A 299 -4.95 20.84 3.06
N HIS A 300 -6.07 21.28 2.53
CA HIS A 300 -7.13 21.94 3.29
C HIS A 300 -8.47 21.34 2.89
N TYR A 301 -9.35 21.14 3.86
CA TYR A 301 -10.66 20.55 3.62
C TYR A 301 -11.77 21.30 4.34
N GLU A 302 -12.89 21.42 3.65
CA GLU A 302 -14.15 21.91 4.20
C GLU A 302 -15.27 20.90 3.91
N LYS A 303 -16.43 21.09 4.51
CA LYS A 303 -17.58 20.20 4.28
C LYS A 303 -17.98 20.09 2.80
N ARG A 304 -17.64 21.11 1.99
CA ARG A 304 -18.07 21.28 0.62
C ARG A 304 -16.94 21.28 -0.41
N TRP A 305 -15.70 21.39 0.00
CA TRP A 305 -14.55 21.39 -0.89
C TRP A 305 -13.27 20.95 -0.20
N TRP A 306 -12.34 20.52 -0.99
CA TRP A 306 -11.03 20.02 -0.60
C TRP A 306 -9.99 20.50 -1.61
N ILE A 307 -8.80 20.84 -1.16
CA ILE A 307 -7.66 21.19 -2.01
C ILE A 307 -6.38 20.61 -1.42
N GLY A 308 -5.49 20.11 -2.27
CA GLY A 308 -4.16 19.68 -1.89
C GLY A 308 -3.14 20.01 -2.97
N ALA A 309 -1.94 20.41 -2.55
CA ALA A 309 -0.83 20.68 -3.43
C ALA A 309 0.49 20.30 -2.77
N TYR A 310 1.36 19.60 -3.53
CA TYR A 310 2.64 19.14 -3.04
C TYR A 310 3.72 19.26 -4.11
N PHE A 311 4.88 19.74 -3.71
CA PHE A 311 6.12 19.50 -4.43
C PHE A 311 6.60 18.09 -4.11
N THR A 312 7.07 17.34 -5.11
CA THR A 312 7.47 15.95 -4.95
C THR A 312 8.87 15.70 -5.49
N GLY A 313 9.55 14.77 -4.88
CA GLY A 313 10.90 14.35 -5.25
C GLY A 313 10.97 12.86 -5.56
N GLN A 314 12.05 12.23 -5.14
CA GLN A 314 12.34 10.81 -5.35
C GLN A 314 11.59 9.92 -4.36
N GLN A 315 11.30 8.68 -4.74
CA GLN A 315 10.85 7.65 -3.80
C GLN A 315 11.94 7.30 -2.78
N PHE A 316 11.53 6.85 -1.61
CA PHE A 316 12.44 6.34 -0.57
C PHE A 316 13.24 5.15 -1.13
N GLY A 317 14.55 5.16 -0.88
CA GLY A 317 15.46 4.15 -1.43
C GLY A 317 15.79 4.31 -2.92
N GLY A 318 14.99 5.08 -3.67
CA GLY A 318 15.20 5.34 -5.09
C GLY A 318 16.25 6.43 -5.39
N ARG A 319 17.05 6.82 -4.41
CA ARG A 319 18.19 7.72 -4.61
C ARG A 319 19.20 7.01 -5.50
N ASN A 320 18.84 6.92 -6.72
CA ASN A 320 19.53 6.84 -7.87
C ASN A 320 20.93 6.25 -7.94
N GLY A 321 20.96 4.93 -8.05
CA GLY A 321 22.14 4.28 -8.59
C GLY A 321 22.40 4.59 -10.08
N SER A 322 21.39 4.99 -10.85
CA SER A 322 21.48 5.14 -12.29
C SER A 322 21.68 6.59 -12.79
N GLY A 323 21.48 7.59 -11.92
CA GLY A 323 21.75 8.98 -12.24
C GLY A 323 23.08 9.50 -11.70
N TYR A 324 23.90 8.62 -11.23
CA TYR A 324 25.24 8.96 -10.77
C TYR A 324 26.14 9.18 -12.00
N TYR A 325 26.55 10.41 -12.22
CA TYR A 325 27.58 10.73 -13.18
C TYR A 325 28.91 10.21 -12.67
N GLY A 326 29.32 9.06 -13.17
CA GLY A 326 30.61 8.39 -13.10
C GLY A 326 31.60 8.91 -12.08
N GLY A 327 32.30 8.07 -11.42
CA GLY A 327 33.53 8.21 -10.62
C GLY A 327 33.93 9.51 -9.88
N ASP A 328 33.37 10.63 -10.24
CA ASP A 328 33.79 11.96 -9.77
C ASP A 328 32.95 12.56 -8.63
N GLY A 329 32.12 11.77 -7.95
CA GLY A 329 31.39 12.22 -6.78
C GLY A 329 30.28 13.25 -7.04
N GLY A 330 29.66 13.21 -8.23
CA GLY A 330 28.56 14.12 -8.59
C GLY A 330 27.30 13.95 -7.77
N ILE A 331 26.51 15.00 -7.66
CA ILE A 331 25.19 14.99 -7.02
C ILE A 331 24.23 14.14 -7.86
N SER A 332 23.48 13.25 -7.20
CA SER A 332 22.42 12.46 -7.84
C SER A 332 21.36 13.38 -8.46
N ASP A 333 21.08 13.20 -9.76
CA ASP A 333 20.05 13.94 -10.48
C ASP A 333 18.70 13.24 -10.36
N SER A 334 18.07 13.40 -9.23
CA SER A 334 16.80 12.77 -8.87
C SER A 334 15.60 13.48 -9.52
N GLN A 335 14.48 12.75 -9.64
CA GLN A 335 13.23 13.31 -10.11
C GLN A 335 12.75 14.45 -9.23
N THR A 336 12.23 15.50 -9.85
CA THR A 336 11.43 16.55 -9.22
C THR A 336 10.06 16.60 -9.88
N GLY A 337 9.03 16.94 -9.10
CA GLY A 337 7.67 16.95 -9.60
C GLY A 337 6.73 17.74 -8.69
N GLY A 338 5.44 17.58 -8.95
CA GLY A 338 4.40 18.16 -8.11
C GLY A 338 3.03 17.59 -8.41
N THR A 339 2.13 17.77 -7.46
CA THR A 339 0.74 17.35 -7.55
C THR A 339 -0.19 18.47 -7.13
N PHE A 340 -1.34 18.54 -7.74
CA PHE A 340 -2.43 19.41 -7.39
C PHE A 340 -3.76 18.65 -7.55
N ARG A 341 -4.65 18.80 -6.57
CA ARG A 341 -6.03 18.31 -6.66
C ARG A 341 -6.98 19.30 -6.01
N PHE A 342 -8.10 19.57 -6.66
CA PHE A 342 -9.23 20.31 -6.12
C PHE A 342 -10.49 19.47 -6.29
N ALA A 343 -11.23 19.31 -5.21
CA ALA A 343 -12.49 18.57 -5.21
C ALA A 343 -13.61 19.38 -4.55
N GLY A 344 -14.79 19.33 -5.15
CA GLY A 344 -16.00 19.99 -4.66
C GLY A 344 -17.12 19.02 -4.39
N ARG A 345 -17.98 19.35 -3.45
CA ARG A 345 -19.19 18.61 -3.07
C ARG A 345 -20.42 19.54 -3.20
N PRO A 346 -20.84 19.91 -4.43
CA PRO A 346 -21.92 20.88 -4.65
C PRO A 346 -23.25 20.42 -4.09
N ILE A 347 -23.55 19.12 -4.15
CA ILE A 347 -24.72 18.51 -3.52
C ILE A 347 -24.25 17.66 -2.33
N ALA A 348 -24.78 17.90 -1.15
CA ALA A 348 -24.52 17.14 0.07
C ALA A 348 -25.78 17.13 0.93
N THR A 349 -26.56 16.11 0.75
CA THR A 349 -27.81 15.85 1.49
C THR A 349 -27.72 14.50 2.18
N LYS A 350 -28.75 14.12 2.91
CA LYS A 350 -28.85 12.79 3.51
C LYS A 350 -28.74 11.67 2.48
N ASP A 351 -29.41 11.84 1.33
CA ASP A 351 -29.57 10.79 0.31
C ASP A 351 -28.65 10.99 -0.91
N TRP A 352 -28.14 12.21 -1.13
CA TRP A 352 -27.38 12.57 -2.30
C TRP A 352 -26.08 13.27 -1.94
N ASP A 353 -25.00 12.83 -2.57
CA ASP A 353 -23.73 13.55 -2.68
C ASP A 353 -23.33 13.61 -4.13
N LEU A 354 -22.98 14.80 -4.62
CA LEU A 354 -22.31 14.98 -5.90
C LEU A 354 -20.89 15.45 -5.62
N HIS A 355 -19.93 14.72 -6.12
CA HIS A 355 -18.51 15.03 -6.10
C HIS A 355 -18.07 15.42 -7.51
N LEU A 356 -17.34 16.50 -7.63
CA LEU A 356 -16.69 16.95 -8.86
C LEU A 356 -15.28 17.45 -8.51
N GLY A 357 -14.29 17.10 -9.30
CA GLY A 357 -12.94 17.56 -9.06
C GLY A 357 -12.07 17.57 -10.31
N ILE A 358 -10.87 18.05 -10.11
CA ILE A 358 -9.81 18.10 -11.12
C ILE A 358 -8.47 17.82 -10.45
N SER A 359 -7.65 17.06 -11.13
CA SER A 359 -6.33 16.65 -10.65
C SER A 359 -5.27 16.91 -11.70
N ALA A 360 -4.10 17.27 -11.26
CA ALA A 360 -2.91 17.44 -12.10
C ALA A 360 -1.66 16.94 -11.38
N ILE A 361 -0.80 16.28 -12.12
CA ILE A 361 0.46 15.73 -11.63
C ILE A 361 1.55 15.91 -12.68
N SER A 362 2.78 16.19 -12.26
CA SER A 362 3.90 16.27 -13.19
C SER A 362 5.20 15.81 -12.54
N ALA A 363 5.95 15.01 -13.26
CA ALA A 363 7.40 14.90 -13.11
C ALA A 363 8.02 16.03 -13.93
N PHE A 364 8.33 17.18 -13.30
CA PHE A 364 8.91 18.35 -13.97
C PHE A 364 10.25 18.02 -14.62
N LYS A 365 10.96 17.09 -14.00
CA LYS A 365 12.25 16.60 -14.43
C LYS A 365 12.36 15.13 -14.03
N PRO A 366 12.19 14.19 -14.97
CA PRO A 366 12.39 12.77 -14.69
C PRO A 366 13.83 12.43 -14.29
N ASN A 367 14.04 11.27 -13.66
CA ASN A 367 15.38 10.78 -13.32
C ASN A 367 16.29 10.72 -14.53
N ASN A 368 17.56 11.03 -14.32
CA ASN A 368 18.61 10.77 -15.31
C ASN A 368 19.18 9.35 -15.06
N GLY A 369 19.11 8.49 -16.04
CA GLY A 369 19.56 7.11 -15.98
C GLY A 369 20.67 6.81 -17.00
N THR A 370 21.04 5.54 -17.14
CA THR A 370 22.07 5.07 -18.09
C THR A 370 21.78 5.43 -19.55
N HIS A 371 20.51 5.65 -19.88
CA HIS A 371 20.04 6.06 -21.22
C HIS A 371 19.56 7.51 -21.26
N GLY A 372 20.11 8.38 -20.41
CA GLY A 372 19.61 9.74 -20.21
C GLY A 372 18.26 9.75 -19.47
N ARG A 373 17.50 10.84 -19.61
CA ARG A 373 16.18 10.94 -19.00
C ARG A 373 15.19 10.08 -19.75
N SER A 374 14.65 9.12 -19.07
CA SER A 374 13.66 8.19 -19.60
C SER A 374 12.49 8.02 -18.64
N PHE A 375 11.35 7.58 -19.18
CA PHE A 375 10.17 7.29 -18.40
C PHE A 375 9.45 6.07 -18.98
N THR A 376 8.85 5.26 -18.11
CA THR A 376 8.07 4.08 -18.52
C THR A 376 6.68 4.19 -17.90
N LEU A 377 5.65 4.04 -18.72
CA LEU A 377 4.27 3.86 -18.29
C LEU A 377 3.93 2.38 -18.48
N SER A 378 3.43 1.75 -17.44
CA SER A 378 3.07 0.33 -17.50
C SER A 378 2.00 -0.02 -16.48
N GLN A 379 1.20 -1.05 -16.78
CA GLN A 379 0.14 -1.51 -15.91
C GLN A 379 -0.12 -3.01 -16.03
N ARG A 380 -0.52 -3.60 -14.91
CA ARG A 380 -1.06 -4.95 -14.81
C ARG A 380 -2.56 -4.94 -15.16
N PRO A 381 -3.19 -6.10 -15.42
CA PRO A 381 -4.63 -6.17 -15.69
C PRO A 381 -5.49 -6.03 -14.43
N GLU A 382 -5.23 -5.00 -13.60
CA GLU A 382 -5.95 -4.63 -12.38
C GLU A 382 -6.09 -5.77 -11.35
N VAL A 383 -5.10 -6.65 -11.32
CA VAL A 383 -4.91 -7.69 -10.31
C VAL A 383 -3.42 -7.87 -10.04
N ASN A 384 -3.04 -8.05 -8.78
CA ASN A 384 -1.64 -8.14 -8.37
C ASN A 384 -1.27 -9.56 -7.90
N LEU A 385 -1.50 -10.54 -8.78
CA LEU A 385 -1.15 -11.94 -8.56
C LEU A 385 -0.04 -12.44 -9.50
N GLY A 386 0.63 -11.53 -10.22
CA GLY A 386 1.72 -11.82 -11.13
C GLY A 386 2.62 -10.59 -11.34
N GLU A 387 3.82 -10.81 -11.79
CA GLU A 387 4.82 -9.75 -11.98
C GLU A 387 4.65 -8.98 -13.30
N ASP A 388 4.03 -9.60 -14.32
CA ASP A 388 4.00 -9.05 -15.67
C ASP A 388 3.00 -7.91 -15.83
N SER A 389 3.50 -6.75 -16.22
CA SER A 389 2.69 -5.68 -16.80
C SER A 389 2.32 -6.05 -18.23
N LEU A 390 1.02 -6.20 -18.54
CA LEU A 390 0.55 -6.52 -19.87
C LEU A 390 0.49 -5.29 -20.77
N LEU A 391 0.22 -4.13 -20.19
CA LEU A 391 0.25 -2.83 -20.83
C LEU A 391 1.56 -2.12 -20.54
N GLY A 392 2.23 -1.52 -21.52
CA GLY A 392 3.47 -0.80 -21.24
C GLY A 392 4.14 -0.19 -22.47
N THR A 393 4.63 1.05 -22.30
CA THR A 393 5.32 1.82 -23.33
C THR A 393 6.74 1.32 -23.63
N GLY A 394 7.33 0.54 -22.72
CA GLY A 394 8.77 0.42 -22.65
C GLY A 394 9.41 1.75 -22.20
N ALA A 395 10.73 1.83 -22.26
CA ALA A 395 11.45 3.06 -21.90
C ALA A 395 11.30 4.12 -23.01
N ILE A 396 10.56 5.19 -22.73
CA ILE A 396 10.53 6.40 -23.56
C ILE A 396 11.78 7.21 -23.23
N THR A 397 12.61 7.49 -24.21
CA THR A 397 13.88 8.21 -24.03
C THR A 397 13.78 9.68 -24.37
N ASN A 398 14.79 10.47 -23.97
CA ASN A 398 14.87 11.92 -24.16
C ASN A 398 13.68 12.67 -23.57
N VAL A 399 13.17 12.23 -22.43
CA VAL A 399 12.03 12.82 -21.76
C VAL A 399 12.46 14.07 -21.00
N SER A 400 11.83 15.19 -21.27
CA SER A 400 12.05 16.44 -20.54
C SER A 400 11.05 16.62 -19.41
N GLN A 401 9.80 16.16 -19.58
CA GLN A 401 8.73 16.24 -18.60
C GLN A 401 7.68 15.14 -18.87
N VAL A 402 7.06 14.64 -17.79
CA VAL A 402 5.83 13.83 -17.87
C VAL A 402 4.77 14.52 -17.02
N TRP A 403 3.57 14.62 -17.53
CA TRP A 403 2.45 15.21 -16.80
C TRP A 403 1.16 14.48 -17.09
N ALA A 404 0.22 14.56 -16.18
CA ALA A 404 -1.16 14.12 -16.40
C ALA A 404 -2.12 15.12 -15.75
N ALA A 405 -3.28 15.27 -16.36
CA ALA A 405 -4.36 16.07 -15.79
C ALA A 405 -5.71 15.48 -16.24
N GLY A 406 -6.72 15.63 -15.38
CA GLY A 406 -8.04 15.15 -15.71
C GLY A 406 -9.12 15.48 -14.69
N PRO A 407 -10.39 15.40 -15.10
CA PRO A 407 -11.55 15.55 -14.22
C PRO A 407 -11.84 14.25 -13.44
N GLU A 408 -12.50 14.41 -12.31
CA GLU A 408 -13.08 13.36 -11.50
C GLU A 408 -14.54 13.69 -11.16
N ALA A 409 -15.39 12.68 -11.08
CA ALA A 409 -16.80 12.82 -10.73
C ALA A 409 -17.28 11.63 -9.92
N GLY A 410 -18.19 11.88 -8.97
CA GLY A 410 -18.80 10.84 -8.17
C GLY A 410 -20.20 11.24 -7.72
N LEU A 411 -21.10 10.27 -7.72
CA LEU A 411 -22.49 10.45 -7.31
C LEU A 411 -22.85 9.38 -6.30
N ARG A 412 -23.29 9.77 -5.11
CA ARG A 412 -23.96 8.86 -4.18
C ARG A 412 -25.46 9.13 -4.17
N TRP A 413 -26.24 8.08 -4.33
CA TRP A 413 -27.67 8.08 -4.12
C TRP A 413 -28.04 6.95 -3.17
N LYS A 414 -28.32 7.29 -1.91
CA LYS A 414 -28.59 6.30 -0.83
C LYS A 414 -27.46 5.25 -0.74
N SER A 415 -27.76 4.02 -1.17
CA SER A 415 -26.81 2.89 -1.14
C SER A 415 -25.98 2.74 -2.41
N LEU A 416 -26.29 3.50 -3.47
CA LEU A 416 -25.57 3.46 -4.73
C LEU A 416 -24.52 4.56 -4.76
N VAL A 417 -23.30 4.20 -5.14
CA VAL A 417 -22.21 5.14 -5.49
C VAL A 417 -21.78 4.83 -6.91
N ILE A 418 -21.65 5.86 -7.73
CA ILE A 418 -21.03 5.77 -9.07
C ILE A 418 -19.91 6.78 -9.09
N LYS A 419 -18.69 6.40 -9.52
CA LYS A 419 -17.55 7.29 -9.67
C LYS A 419 -16.81 7.04 -10.97
N SER A 420 -16.11 8.05 -11.44
CA SER A 420 -15.35 8.02 -12.68
C SER A 420 -14.22 9.05 -12.65
N GLU A 421 -13.11 8.71 -13.25
CA GLU A 421 -12.00 9.62 -13.53
C GLU A 421 -11.52 9.42 -14.97
N TYR A 422 -11.09 10.49 -15.60
CA TYR A 422 -10.41 10.50 -16.89
C TYR A 422 -9.10 11.25 -16.75
N TYR A 423 -8.04 10.76 -17.38
CA TYR A 423 -6.76 11.43 -17.44
C TYR A 423 -6.17 11.41 -18.83
N HIS A 424 -5.64 12.57 -19.22
CA HIS A 424 -4.70 12.70 -20.32
C HIS A 424 -3.28 12.78 -19.78
N ILE A 425 -2.37 11.98 -20.34
CA ILE A 425 -0.95 11.92 -19.98
C ILE A 425 -0.13 12.47 -21.14
N GLY A 426 0.66 13.51 -20.88
CA GLY A 426 1.59 14.09 -21.84
C GLY A 426 3.04 13.77 -21.48
N VAL A 427 3.82 13.38 -22.49
CA VAL A 427 5.27 13.15 -22.37
C VAL A 427 5.98 14.11 -23.32
N ASN A 428 6.59 15.14 -22.76
CA ASN A 428 7.41 16.10 -23.50
C ASN A 428 8.81 15.51 -23.72
N ARG A 429 9.31 15.62 -24.94
CA ARG A 429 10.62 15.08 -25.32
C ARG A 429 11.57 16.19 -25.79
N SER A 430 12.84 16.03 -25.47
CA SER A 430 13.94 16.87 -25.97
C SER A 430 14.51 16.32 -27.29
N HIS A 431 15.55 16.97 -27.78
CA HIS A 431 16.27 16.51 -28.97
C HIS A 431 17.08 15.23 -28.67
N THR A 432 17.30 14.44 -29.70
CA THR A 432 18.28 13.34 -29.65
C THR A 432 19.70 13.88 -29.51
N ALA A 433 20.66 13.02 -29.19
CA ALA A 433 22.08 13.40 -29.17
C ALA A 433 22.58 13.94 -30.52
N SER A 434 21.96 13.52 -31.63
CA SER A 434 22.25 14.02 -33.00
C SER A 434 21.50 15.32 -33.33
N GLY A 435 20.78 15.92 -32.39
CA GLY A 435 20.05 17.19 -32.58
C GLY A 435 18.68 17.05 -33.26
N GLN A 436 18.19 15.84 -33.53
CA GLN A 436 16.84 15.63 -34.09
C GLN A 436 15.76 15.97 -33.06
N SER A 437 14.80 16.80 -33.42
CA SER A 437 13.63 17.10 -32.60
C SER A 437 12.70 15.88 -32.53
N LEU A 438 12.24 15.53 -31.33
CA LEU A 438 11.27 14.48 -31.09
C LEU A 438 9.89 15.07 -30.80
N SER A 439 8.85 14.49 -31.41
CA SER A 439 7.46 14.89 -31.13
C SER A 439 7.07 14.47 -29.73
N ASN A 440 6.26 15.28 -29.05
CA ASN A 440 5.65 14.90 -27.78
C ASN A 440 4.67 13.74 -27.97
N LEU A 441 4.48 12.96 -26.91
CA LEU A 441 3.56 11.82 -26.89
C LEU A 441 2.36 12.15 -25.98
N GLY A 442 1.21 11.59 -26.33
CA GLY A 442 -0.01 11.69 -25.53
C GLY A 442 -0.66 10.33 -25.36
N PHE A 443 -1.20 10.07 -24.18
CA PHE A 443 -1.89 8.83 -23.80
C PHE A 443 -3.12 9.17 -22.97
N ASP A 444 -4.12 8.29 -23.00
CA ASP A 444 -5.40 8.54 -22.36
C ASP A 444 -5.90 7.31 -21.61
N GLY A 445 -6.72 7.55 -20.60
CA GLY A 445 -7.44 6.49 -19.94
C GLY A 445 -8.54 7.00 -19.03
N TRP A 446 -9.48 6.13 -18.72
CA TRP A 446 -10.63 6.44 -17.89
C TRP A 446 -11.21 5.18 -17.27
N TYR A 447 -12.02 5.37 -16.25
CA TYR A 447 -12.85 4.31 -15.70
C TYR A 447 -14.21 4.83 -15.25
N VAL A 448 -15.15 3.94 -15.13
CA VAL A 448 -16.40 4.13 -14.39
C VAL A 448 -16.61 2.93 -13.48
N ALA A 449 -16.95 3.20 -12.22
CA ALA A 449 -17.24 2.19 -11.22
C ALA A 449 -18.59 2.46 -10.56
N ALA A 450 -19.27 1.41 -10.16
CA ALA A 450 -20.56 1.48 -9.47
C ALA A 450 -20.57 0.49 -8.31
N ASN A 451 -21.00 0.96 -7.13
CA ASN A 451 -21.06 0.19 -5.90
C ASN A 451 -22.47 0.26 -5.32
N TYR A 452 -23.01 -0.86 -4.90
CA TYR A 452 -24.30 -0.91 -4.24
C TYR A 452 -24.22 -1.67 -2.91
N THR A 453 -24.44 -0.98 -1.81
CA THR A 453 -24.49 -1.60 -0.48
C THR A 453 -25.85 -2.27 -0.30
N LEU A 454 -25.87 -3.59 -0.25
CA LEU A 454 -27.07 -4.41 -0.09
C LEU A 454 -27.65 -4.32 1.33
N PHE A 455 -26.76 -4.40 2.32
CA PHE A 455 -27.08 -4.21 3.73
C PHE A 455 -25.83 -3.71 4.49
N GLY A 456 -26.02 -3.15 5.67
CA GLY A 456 -25.02 -2.41 6.43
C GLY A 456 -25.22 -0.90 6.29
N THR A 457 -24.24 -0.11 6.73
CA THR A 457 -24.22 1.34 6.52
C THR A 457 -23.63 1.67 5.17
N PRO A 458 -24.35 2.33 4.25
CA PRO A 458 -23.87 2.63 2.92
C PRO A 458 -22.57 3.45 2.91
N ARG A 459 -21.84 3.41 1.79
CA ARG A 459 -20.73 4.33 1.52
C ARG A 459 -21.16 5.77 1.76
N ALA A 460 -20.26 6.60 2.27
CA ALA A 460 -20.51 8.02 2.48
C ALA A 460 -19.33 8.86 1.98
N TYR A 461 -19.58 10.13 1.75
CA TYR A 461 -18.52 11.04 1.37
C TYR A 461 -17.68 11.45 2.59
N ASN A 462 -16.38 11.20 2.52
CA ASN A 462 -15.41 11.66 3.50
C ASN A 462 -14.82 13.00 3.06
N TYR A 463 -15.33 14.09 3.61
CA TYR A 463 -14.89 15.43 3.22
C TYR A 463 -13.44 15.74 3.61
N LYS A 464 -12.87 15.03 4.61
CA LYS A 464 -11.46 15.19 5.01
C LYS A 464 -10.50 14.61 3.97
N GLU A 465 -10.95 13.64 3.21
CA GLU A 465 -10.20 13.00 2.12
C GLU A 465 -10.60 13.52 0.74
N GLY A 466 -11.77 14.18 0.64
CA GLY A 466 -12.36 14.56 -0.63
C GLY A 466 -12.72 13.35 -1.51
N ALA A 467 -13.16 12.24 -0.89
CA ALA A 467 -13.41 10.96 -1.56
C ALA A 467 -14.55 10.19 -0.88
N PHE A 468 -14.98 9.08 -1.47
CA PHE A 468 -15.95 8.17 -0.85
C PHE A 468 -15.26 7.16 0.05
N SER A 469 -15.88 6.83 1.19
CA SER A 469 -15.40 5.80 2.13
C SER A 469 -16.15 4.49 1.94
N ALA A 470 -15.60 3.38 2.44
CA ALA A 470 -16.23 2.06 2.42
C ALA A 470 -17.59 2.01 3.15
N PRO A 471 -18.41 0.97 2.95
CA PRO A 471 -19.52 0.64 3.82
C PRO A 471 -19.10 0.51 5.28
N GLY A 472 -20.00 0.84 6.20
CA GLY A 472 -19.77 0.71 7.63
C GLY A 472 -20.57 -0.43 8.27
N VAL A 473 -20.05 -0.98 9.36
CA VAL A 473 -20.71 -1.98 10.20
C VAL A 473 -20.79 -1.46 11.62
N LYS A 474 -21.98 -1.08 12.06
CA LYS A 474 -22.21 -0.70 13.45
C LYS A 474 -22.11 -1.92 14.34
N GLU A 475 -21.72 -1.74 15.61
CA GLU A 475 -21.56 -2.82 16.58
C GLU A 475 -22.80 -3.76 16.64
N ALA A 476 -24.01 -3.20 16.61
CA ALA A 476 -25.25 -3.97 16.62
C ALA A 476 -25.49 -4.79 15.32
N GLN A 477 -24.74 -4.53 14.26
CA GLN A 477 -24.85 -5.19 12.95
C GLN A 477 -23.69 -6.16 12.68
N GLU A 478 -22.69 -6.23 13.57
CA GLU A 478 -21.53 -7.11 13.42
C GLU A 478 -21.97 -8.56 13.25
N PHE A 479 -21.22 -9.28 12.42
CA PHE A 479 -21.51 -10.67 12.09
C PHE A 479 -21.68 -11.54 13.35
N ASN A 480 -22.88 -12.01 13.53
CA ASN A 480 -23.26 -12.93 14.59
C ASN A 480 -24.37 -13.86 14.06
N PRO A 481 -24.03 -15.06 13.56
CA PRO A 481 -25.02 -15.97 12.98
C PRO A 481 -26.08 -16.43 13.98
N LYS A 482 -25.81 -16.35 15.31
CA LYS A 482 -26.78 -16.72 16.36
C LYS A 482 -27.92 -15.72 16.50
N THR A 483 -27.69 -14.49 16.12
CA THR A 483 -28.67 -13.39 16.20
C THR A 483 -29.11 -12.90 14.82
N GLY A 484 -28.61 -13.55 13.75
CA GLY A 484 -28.99 -13.25 12.37
C GLY A 484 -28.34 -12.00 11.79
N GLN A 485 -27.31 -11.41 12.42
CA GLN A 485 -26.55 -10.29 11.88
C GLN A 485 -25.46 -10.78 10.93
N TRP A 486 -25.31 -10.10 9.79
CA TRP A 486 -24.37 -10.46 8.72
C TRP A 486 -23.36 -9.37 8.39
N GLY A 487 -23.25 -8.29 9.18
CA GLY A 487 -22.35 -7.19 8.91
C GLY A 487 -22.84 -6.28 7.79
N ALA A 488 -22.00 -6.06 6.79
CA ALA A 488 -22.37 -5.34 5.56
C ALA A 488 -21.93 -6.13 4.32
N LEU A 489 -22.70 -6.02 3.24
CA LEU A 489 -22.39 -6.61 1.94
C LEU A 489 -22.58 -5.58 0.84
N GLU A 490 -21.60 -5.50 -0.04
CA GLU A 490 -21.57 -4.62 -1.19
C GLU A 490 -21.30 -5.44 -2.44
N ILE A 491 -22.00 -5.11 -3.53
CA ILE A 491 -21.66 -5.53 -4.89
C ILE A 491 -21.02 -4.36 -5.61
N THR A 492 -20.04 -4.65 -6.46
CA THR A 492 -19.31 -3.63 -7.19
C THR A 492 -19.06 -4.06 -8.63
N GLY A 493 -18.97 -3.09 -9.53
CA GLY A 493 -18.62 -3.31 -10.91
C GLY A 493 -17.81 -2.14 -11.45
N ARG A 494 -16.85 -2.42 -12.32
CA ARG A 494 -15.99 -1.40 -12.94
C ARG A 494 -15.70 -1.75 -14.39
N TYR A 495 -15.71 -0.72 -15.22
CA TYR A 495 -15.13 -0.73 -16.55
C TYR A 495 -13.97 0.26 -16.56
N SER A 496 -12.83 -0.14 -17.09
CA SER A 496 -11.69 0.73 -17.27
C SER A 496 -11.06 0.53 -18.64
N GLU A 497 -10.50 1.60 -19.18
CA GLU A 497 -9.76 1.59 -20.43
C GLU A 497 -8.53 2.49 -20.32
N THR A 498 -7.37 1.99 -20.78
CA THR A 498 -6.13 2.74 -20.80
C THR A 498 -5.41 2.50 -22.11
N ASP A 499 -5.18 3.56 -22.89
CA ASP A 499 -4.47 3.51 -24.17
C ASP A 499 -3.08 4.15 -24.04
N LEU A 500 -2.04 3.33 -24.19
CA LEU A 500 -0.65 3.73 -24.22
C LEU A 500 -0.05 3.72 -25.64
N ASN A 501 -0.88 3.94 -26.64
CA ASN A 501 -0.45 4.12 -28.02
C ASN A 501 -0.36 5.60 -28.35
N SER A 502 0.74 6.02 -28.96
CA SER A 502 0.93 7.40 -29.42
C SER A 502 1.77 7.40 -30.68
N GLN A 503 1.30 8.08 -31.74
CA GLN A 503 2.02 8.22 -33.01
C GLN A 503 2.45 6.87 -33.59
N VAL A 504 1.59 5.85 -33.55
CA VAL A 504 1.91 4.44 -33.87
C VAL A 504 2.55 4.21 -35.25
N ASN A 505 2.35 5.12 -36.21
CA ASN A 505 2.91 5.07 -37.56
C ASN A 505 4.29 5.78 -37.66
N SER A 506 4.76 6.41 -36.57
CA SER A 506 6.05 7.09 -36.53
C SER A 506 7.13 6.14 -36.03
N ALA A 507 8.36 6.29 -36.58
CA ALA A 507 9.54 5.57 -36.08
C ALA A 507 9.83 5.87 -34.60
N ASN A 508 9.48 7.06 -34.13
CA ASN A 508 9.66 7.53 -32.76
C ASN A 508 8.34 7.49 -31.93
N GLY A 509 7.31 6.82 -32.46
CA GLY A 509 6.03 6.61 -31.76
C GLY A 509 6.11 5.47 -30.75
N VAL A 510 5.09 5.39 -29.92
CA VAL A 510 4.94 4.37 -28.87
C VAL A 510 3.76 3.48 -29.16
N ARG A 511 3.96 2.18 -29.04
CA ARG A 511 2.95 1.13 -29.22
C ARG A 511 2.82 0.35 -27.91
N GLY A 512 2.39 1.06 -26.84
CA GLY A 512 2.27 0.51 -25.49
C GLY A 512 1.12 -0.47 -25.32
N GLY A 513 0.14 -0.40 -26.23
CA GLY A 513 -1.09 -1.19 -26.23
C GLY A 513 -2.29 -0.42 -25.70
N ASN A 514 -3.46 -1.05 -25.82
CA ASN A 514 -4.71 -0.62 -25.19
C ASN A 514 -5.21 -1.75 -24.29
N GLN A 515 -5.50 -1.45 -23.02
CA GLN A 515 -6.02 -2.39 -22.04
C GLN A 515 -7.45 -1.98 -21.66
N ILE A 516 -8.36 -2.92 -21.79
CA ILE A 516 -9.74 -2.81 -21.32
C ILE A 516 -9.96 -3.86 -20.23
N VAL A 517 -10.53 -3.47 -19.08
CA VAL A 517 -10.86 -4.38 -18.00
C VAL A 517 -12.31 -4.20 -17.57
N TRP A 518 -13.06 -5.32 -17.59
CA TRP A 518 -14.37 -5.45 -16.97
C TRP A 518 -14.22 -6.16 -15.66
N SER A 519 -14.64 -5.52 -14.57
CA SER A 519 -14.52 -6.09 -13.23
C SER A 519 -15.87 -6.20 -12.55
N GLY A 520 -16.07 -7.26 -11.81
CA GLY A 520 -17.22 -7.45 -10.91
C GLY A 520 -16.76 -8.02 -9.58
N GLY A 521 -17.30 -7.52 -8.47
CA GLY A 521 -16.83 -7.92 -7.15
C GLY A 521 -17.91 -7.97 -6.09
N LEU A 522 -17.60 -8.69 -5.02
CA LEU A 522 -18.36 -8.79 -3.78
C LEU A 522 -17.47 -8.41 -2.61
N ASN A 523 -17.97 -7.54 -1.75
CA ASN A 523 -17.27 -7.08 -0.56
C ASN A 523 -18.12 -7.38 0.68
N TRP A 524 -17.71 -8.32 1.48
CA TRP A 524 -18.35 -8.64 2.75
C TRP A 524 -17.54 -8.11 3.92
N TYR A 525 -18.19 -7.34 4.77
CA TYR A 525 -17.62 -6.75 5.98
C TYR A 525 -18.31 -7.40 7.20
N PRO A 526 -17.72 -8.44 7.83
CA PRO A 526 -18.24 -9.04 9.06
C PRO A 526 -18.37 -8.01 10.19
N ASN A 527 -17.40 -7.11 10.28
CA ASN A 527 -17.35 -5.97 11.20
C ASN A 527 -16.43 -4.89 10.60
N ARG A 528 -16.17 -3.81 11.34
CA ARG A 528 -15.30 -2.72 10.88
C ARG A 528 -13.82 -3.11 10.67
N HIS A 529 -13.36 -4.21 11.27
CA HIS A 529 -11.97 -4.63 11.26
C HIS A 529 -11.64 -5.67 10.21
N PHE A 530 -12.63 -6.45 9.79
CA PHE A 530 -12.44 -7.56 8.86
C PHE A 530 -13.27 -7.36 7.59
N ARG A 531 -12.66 -7.73 6.47
CA ARG A 531 -13.30 -7.71 5.15
C ARG A 531 -12.87 -8.93 4.34
N VAL A 532 -13.79 -9.49 3.57
CA VAL A 532 -13.51 -10.50 2.54
C VAL A 532 -13.97 -9.93 1.20
N MET A 533 -13.10 -9.99 0.20
CA MET A 533 -13.39 -9.54 -1.16
C MET A 533 -13.30 -10.73 -2.12
N LEU A 534 -14.09 -10.68 -3.16
CA LEU A 534 -14.02 -11.59 -4.30
C LEU A 534 -14.20 -10.78 -5.58
N ASP A 535 -13.17 -10.74 -6.41
CA ASP A 535 -13.15 -10.01 -7.67
C ASP A 535 -12.98 -10.96 -8.85
N TYR A 536 -13.75 -10.73 -9.90
CA TYR A 536 -13.57 -11.29 -11.23
C TYR A 536 -13.22 -10.18 -12.19
N ASN A 537 -12.14 -10.35 -12.96
CA ASN A 537 -11.74 -9.42 -14.02
C ASN A 537 -11.66 -10.16 -15.35
N HIS A 538 -12.26 -9.56 -16.38
CA HIS A 538 -12.05 -9.92 -17.77
C HIS A 538 -11.24 -8.81 -18.43
N PHE A 539 -10.03 -9.13 -18.89
CA PHE A 539 -9.12 -8.15 -19.48
C PHE A 539 -8.87 -8.46 -20.96
N ILE A 540 -8.73 -7.39 -21.72
CA ILE A 540 -8.45 -7.39 -23.16
C ILE A 540 -7.26 -6.46 -23.37
N ASP A 541 -6.09 -7.04 -23.71
CA ASP A 541 -4.89 -6.29 -24.03
C ASP A 541 -4.63 -6.35 -25.54
N GLN A 542 -4.73 -5.21 -26.21
CA GLN A 542 -4.45 -5.07 -27.62
C GLN A 542 -3.06 -4.45 -27.80
N ARG A 543 -2.23 -5.06 -28.61
CA ARG A 543 -0.91 -4.51 -29.00
C ARG A 543 -0.74 -4.48 -30.50
N THR A 544 -0.11 -3.43 -30.99
CA THR A 544 0.35 -3.32 -32.38
C THR A 544 1.77 -3.89 -32.44
N SER A 545 2.06 -4.81 -33.35
CA SER A 545 3.40 -5.36 -33.52
C SER A 545 4.35 -4.37 -34.21
N HIS A 546 5.66 -4.61 -34.04
CA HIS A 546 6.71 -3.70 -34.50
C HIS A 546 6.86 -3.62 -36.03
N ASP A 547 6.30 -4.55 -36.78
CA ASP A 547 6.35 -4.63 -38.24
C ASP A 547 5.21 -3.86 -38.93
N GLY A 548 4.42 -3.06 -38.17
CA GLY A 548 3.31 -2.27 -38.69
C GLY A 548 2.04 -3.07 -38.97
N THR A 549 2.08 -4.40 -38.88
CA THR A 549 0.86 -5.19 -38.86
C THR A 549 0.17 -4.98 -37.52
N VAL A 550 -1.09 -4.60 -37.54
CA VAL A 550 -1.98 -4.62 -36.37
C VAL A 550 -2.17 -6.08 -35.97
N ASN A 551 -1.15 -6.64 -35.36
CA ASN A 551 -1.33 -7.88 -34.65
C ASN A 551 -1.99 -7.54 -33.34
N ILE A 552 -3.23 -7.90 -33.20
CA ILE A 552 -3.93 -8.03 -31.95
C ILE A 552 -3.24 -9.14 -31.13
N ALA A 553 -1.95 -8.99 -30.93
CA ALA A 553 -1.13 -9.92 -30.17
C ALA A 553 -1.16 -9.52 -28.70
N GLY A 554 -2.36 -9.14 -28.24
CA GLY A 554 -2.63 -8.91 -26.83
C GLY A 554 -2.81 -10.23 -26.09
N ARG A 555 -2.76 -10.16 -24.77
CA ARG A 555 -3.17 -11.24 -23.89
C ARG A 555 -4.57 -10.91 -23.38
N ASN A 556 -5.55 -11.66 -23.86
CA ASN A 556 -6.91 -11.57 -23.34
C ASN A 556 -7.12 -12.72 -22.38
N GLY A 557 -7.82 -12.49 -21.29
CA GLY A 557 -8.04 -13.53 -20.32
C GLY A 557 -8.94 -13.07 -19.18
N ASN A 558 -8.94 -13.90 -18.16
CA ASN A 558 -9.74 -13.67 -16.96
C ASN A 558 -8.85 -13.86 -15.72
N SER A 559 -9.21 -13.20 -14.63
CA SER A 559 -8.69 -13.50 -13.30
C SER A 559 -9.83 -13.62 -12.30
N VAL A 560 -9.66 -14.51 -11.35
CA VAL A 560 -10.47 -14.58 -10.13
C VAL A 560 -9.54 -14.43 -8.96
N ALA A 561 -9.83 -13.50 -8.10
CA ALA A 561 -9.03 -13.22 -6.93
C ALA A 561 -9.92 -12.99 -5.71
N ALA A 562 -9.44 -13.42 -4.56
CA ALA A 562 -10.07 -13.12 -3.28
C ALA A 562 -9.04 -12.47 -2.35
N ARG A 563 -9.51 -11.59 -1.47
CA ARG A 563 -8.70 -10.93 -0.43
C ARG A 563 -9.33 -11.14 0.93
N ILE A 564 -8.49 -11.48 1.90
CA ILE A 564 -8.83 -11.38 3.32
C ILE A 564 -8.11 -10.15 3.85
N GLN A 565 -8.86 -9.27 4.51
CA GLN A 565 -8.33 -8.02 5.06
C GLN A 565 -8.60 -7.95 6.55
N ALA A 566 -7.61 -7.50 7.32
CA ALA A 566 -7.74 -7.09 8.71
C ALA A 566 -7.15 -5.70 8.90
N ALA A 567 -7.86 -4.81 9.62
CA ALA A 567 -7.44 -3.44 9.87
C ALA A 567 -7.75 -3.00 11.31
N PHE A 568 -6.76 -2.39 11.99
CA PHE A 568 -6.84 -1.93 13.37
C PHE A 568 -6.18 -0.57 13.56
#